data_8621d24782006d917d615b36065b4a06
#
_entry.id   8621d24782006d917d615b36065b4a06
#
_cell.length_a   1.000
_cell.length_b   1.000
_cell.length_c   1.000
_cell.angle_alpha   90.00
_cell.angle_beta   90.00
_cell.angle_gamma   90.00
#
_symmetry.space_group_name_H-M   'P 1'
#
loop_
_entity.id
_entity.type
_entity.pdbx_description
1 polymer ?
#
loop_
_entity_poly.entity_id
_entity_poly.type
_entity_poly.pdbx_seq_one_letter_code
_entity_poly.pdbx_strand_id
1 'polypeptide(L)'
;MDYKPLNDKSWNAKSLLLSILSLLSILFIFITLQASWNNPQEQTKLDLLQTDLILQATQVQEKATDDIFQVLIGDRKSQNPQNIYAQALSSYQEVRDASKSNLAKFDRLSVSSDLQSDDPQFLSKQRQKKQTNISEISLRMGLLQVQTGDTSGAIATWDSIADLEGLSMTSNGLTAQILKGLWSEPTILFPNAEAQIRRTLDGWYRKAALTQLYQAQQRNEKLPELEQQSQIEVNSAINRLIIVNSIPLLGGSIGILLWLGLLIQWIFFRKSSLFYNPNQTSWQVPWGVGITWEVMVLWFTAFCLTTQLVLPLIFELLGLQSRASGNFTLQAWLVLIPYTLSVMPMLPILQISLASYRPLPDGWFRFKFTSPQWLAWGIGGYFASVPLVLIVSIISQKFLQGQGGGNPLLPILTDSQNNLPKFLLWTTLAIAAPFFEEYLFRGFLLPSLTKFLPVWGAIALSGFIFALAHLNIADIIPLSVLGMVMGFVYWRSGNLLSSMLLHCLWNSGSFFALITLGGK
;
A
#
# COMPACT_ATOMS: atom_id res chain seq x y z
N MET A 1 -48.79 33.04 -0.91
CA MET A 1 -47.34 33.09 -1.22
C MET A 1 -47.15 32.36 -2.52
N ASP A 2 -47.00 33.12 -3.59
CA ASP A 2 -47.04 32.64 -4.96
C ASP A 2 -45.86 31.74 -5.32
N TYR A 3 -46.18 30.53 -5.71
CA TYR A 3 -45.22 29.57 -6.22
C TYR A 3 -44.87 29.98 -7.66
N LYS A 4 -43.70 30.60 -7.85
CA LYS A 4 -43.17 30.88 -9.19
C LYS A 4 -42.57 29.62 -9.76
N PRO A 5 -43.06 29.07 -10.88
CA PRO A 5 -42.48 27.90 -11.50
C PRO A 5 -41.10 28.26 -12.07
N LEU A 6 -40.04 27.58 -11.61
CA LEU A 6 -38.72 27.59 -12.21
C LEU A 6 -38.75 26.86 -13.54
N ASN A 7 -39.19 27.57 -14.57
CA ASN A 7 -39.08 27.08 -15.94
C ASN A 7 -38.09 27.99 -16.68
N ASP A 8 -36.79 27.73 -16.52
CA ASP A 8 -35.82 28.21 -17.50
C ASP A 8 -34.71 27.14 -17.63
N LYS A 9 -34.91 26.31 -18.69
CA LYS A 9 -33.92 25.33 -19.18
C LYS A 9 -32.80 26.03 -19.98
N SER A 10 -32.37 27.20 -19.58
CA SER A 10 -31.14 27.77 -20.12
C SER A 10 -29.96 27.13 -19.36
N TRP A 11 -29.17 26.32 -20.04
CA TRP A 11 -27.89 25.87 -19.54
C TRP A 11 -27.05 27.09 -19.21
N ASN A 12 -26.97 27.45 -17.95
CA ASN A 12 -26.08 28.51 -17.49
C ASN A 12 -24.64 28.10 -17.83
N ALA A 13 -23.79 29.04 -18.25
CA ALA A 13 -22.38 28.79 -18.55
C ALA A 13 -21.68 28.01 -17.41
N LYS A 14 -22.09 28.25 -16.16
CA LYS A 14 -21.62 27.50 -14.99
C LYS A 14 -21.97 26.01 -15.05
N SER A 15 -23.21 25.65 -15.39
CA SER A 15 -23.63 24.24 -15.46
C SER A 15 -22.95 23.50 -16.63
N LEU A 16 -22.75 24.21 -17.75
CA LEU A 16 -22.01 23.67 -18.87
C LEU A 16 -20.55 23.39 -18.48
N LEU A 17 -19.87 24.34 -17.83
CA LEU A 17 -18.50 24.17 -17.35
C LEU A 17 -18.39 23.00 -16.39
N LEU A 18 -19.28 22.90 -15.40
CA LEU A 18 -19.30 21.79 -14.44
C LEU A 18 -19.54 20.44 -15.12
N SER A 19 -20.39 20.39 -16.16
CA SER A 19 -20.61 19.17 -16.92
C SER A 19 -19.37 18.74 -17.69
N ILE A 20 -18.65 19.68 -18.32
CA ILE A 20 -17.38 19.41 -19.01
C ILE A 20 -16.33 18.92 -18.00
N LEU A 21 -16.17 19.61 -16.86
CA LEU A 21 -15.22 19.20 -15.82
C LEU A 21 -15.57 17.81 -15.23
N SER A 22 -16.85 17.49 -15.08
CA SER A 22 -17.30 16.17 -14.65
C SER A 22 -16.92 15.08 -15.65
N LEU A 23 -17.16 15.33 -16.95
CA LEU A 23 -16.81 14.39 -18.01
C LEU A 23 -15.30 14.14 -18.05
N LEU A 24 -14.49 15.20 -17.97
CA LEU A 24 -13.04 15.12 -17.91
C LEU A 24 -12.57 14.35 -16.66
N SER A 25 -13.17 14.61 -15.50
CA SER A 25 -12.87 13.92 -14.25
C SER A 25 -13.19 12.42 -14.33
N ILE A 26 -14.35 12.05 -14.87
CA ILE A 26 -14.75 10.65 -15.08
C ILE A 26 -13.79 9.96 -16.05
N LEU A 27 -13.45 10.61 -17.16
CA LEU A 27 -12.50 10.09 -18.14
C LEU A 27 -11.11 9.89 -17.51
N PHE A 28 -10.65 10.86 -16.73
CA PHE A 28 -9.37 10.75 -16.01
C PHE A 28 -9.37 9.59 -15.01
N ILE A 29 -10.43 9.44 -14.19
CA ILE A 29 -10.57 8.31 -13.27
C ILE A 29 -10.52 6.99 -14.06
N PHE A 30 -11.28 6.88 -15.15
CA PHE A 30 -11.33 5.66 -15.96
C PHE A 30 -9.95 5.30 -16.54
N ILE A 31 -9.24 6.27 -17.15
CA ILE A 31 -7.90 6.05 -17.71
C ILE A 31 -6.91 5.63 -16.61
N THR A 32 -6.96 6.29 -15.46
CA THR A 32 -6.05 6.00 -14.34
C THR A 32 -6.32 4.62 -13.73
N LEU A 33 -7.59 4.25 -13.57
CA LEU A 33 -7.96 2.90 -13.10
C LEU A 33 -7.58 1.82 -14.11
N GLN A 34 -7.73 2.08 -15.42
CA GLN A 34 -7.26 1.16 -16.46
C GLN A 34 -5.73 1.03 -16.45
N ALA A 35 -5.01 2.13 -16.25
CA ALA A 35 -3.56 2.10 -16.07
C ALA A 35 -3.16 1.32 -14.80
N SER A 36 -3.88 1.54 -13.70
CA SER A 36 -3.70 0.80 -12.45
C SER A 36 -3.92 -0.72 -12.65
N TRP A 37 -4.97 -1.12 -13.37
CA TRP A 37 -5.22 -2.53 -13.71
C TRP A 37 -4.03 -3.20 -14.38
N ASN A 38 -3.36 -2.50 -15.29
CA ASN A 38 -2.23 -3.03 -16.05
C ASN A 38 -0.90 -3.04 -15.27
N ASN A 39 -0.86 -2.47 -14.08
CA ASN A 39 0.32 -2.49 -13.23
C ASN A 39 0.25 -3.65 -12.23
N PRO A 40 1.34 -4.41 -12.03
CA PRO A 40 1.38 -5.44 -11.00
C PRO A 40 1.20 -4.78 -9.63
N GLN A 41 0.52 -5.48 -8.74
CA GLN A 41 0.45 -5.07 -7.34
C GLN A 41 1.86 -5.10 -6.74
N GLU A 42 2.24 -4.06 -6.01
CA GLU A 42 3.44 -4.10 -5.14
C GLU A 42 3.25 -5.05 -3.94
N GLN A 43 2.05 -5.59 -3.78
CA GLN A 43 1.78 -6.69 -2.86
C GLN A 43 2.79 -7.83 -3.06
N THR A 44 3.12 -8.16 -4.33
CA THR A 44 4.15 -9.16 -4.66
C THR A 44 5.53 -8.84 -4.07
N LYS A 45 5.91 -7.58 -3.96
CA LYS A 45 7.16 -7.18 -3.30
C LYS A 45 7.07 -7.34 -1.78
N LEU A 46 5.93 -7.03 -1.19
CA LEU A 46 5.67 -7.25 0.25
C LEU A 46 5.63 -8.74 0.58
N ASP A 47 5.03 -9.55 -0.29
CA ASP A 47 5.00 -11.00 -0.17
C ASP A 47 6.42 -11.58 -0.22
N LEU A 48 7.32 -11.04 -1.06
CA LEU A 48 8.74 -11.44 -1.04
C LEU A 48 9.43 -11.04 0.26
N LEU A 49 9.19 -9.84 0.81
CA LEU A 49 9.76 -9.43 2.10
C LEU A 49 9.28 -10.34 3.24
N GLN A 50 8.00 -10.70 3.24
CA GLN A 50 7.46 -11.65 4.20
C GLN A 50 8.04 -13.06 4.00
N THR A 51 8.16 -13.51 2.76
CA THR A 51 8.79 -14.78 2.39
C THR A 51 10.24 -14.84 2.87
N ASP A 52 11.01 -13.77 2.69
CA ASP A 52 12.40 -13.68 3.16
C ASP A 52 12.49 -13.78 4.69
N LEU A 53 11.57 -13.14 5.42
CA LEU A 53 11.49 -13.25 6.88
C LEU A 53 11.13 -14.68 7.32
N ILE A 54 10.21 -15.34 6.62
CA ILE A 54 9.82 -16.72 6.88
C ILE A 54 11.02 -17.66 6.63
N LEU A 55 11.71 -17.52 5.49
CA LEU A 55 12.92 -18.29 5.20
C LEU A 55 13.99 -18.10 6.26
N GLN A 56 14.19 -16.87 6.73
CA GLN A 56 15.14 -16.57 7.79
C GLN A 56 14.73 -17.22 9.11
N ALA A 57 13.46 -17.17 9.45
CA ALA A 57 12.90 -17.76 10.66
C ALA A 57 12.99 -19.31 10.67
N THR A 58 13.02 -19.98 9.50
CA THR A 58 13.15 -21.46 9.43
C THR A 58 14.47 -22.00 9.96
N GLN A 59 15.46 -21.15 10.22
CA GLN A 59 16.79 -21.53 10.73
C GLN A 59 16.83 -21.70 12.25
N VAL A 60 15.70 -21.63 12.94
CA VAL A 60 15.64 -21.85 14.39
C VAL A 60 15.94 -23.30 14.75
N GLN A 61 16.87 -23.50 15.66
CA GLN A 61 17.28 -24.83 16.13
C GLN A 61 16.54 -25.29 17.40
N GLU A 62 15.76 -24.42 18.08
CA GLU A 62 15.15 -24.73 19.38
C GLU A 62 13.69 -25.19 19.28
N LYS A 63 13.39 -26.31 19.96
CA LYS A 63 12.03 -26.90 20.08
C LYS A 63 10.98 -25.99 20.72
N ALA A 64 11.39 -24.95 21.47
CA ALA A 64 10.49 -24.02 22.17
C ALA A 64 9.71 -23.07 21.24
N THR A 65 10.03 -23.07 19.96
CA THR A 65 9.46 -22.15 18.96
C THR A 65 8.34 -22.80 18.13
N ASP A 66 8.09 -24.09 18.26
CA ASP A 66 7.13 -24.82 17.41
C ASP A 66 5.70 -24.26 17.49
N ASP A 67 5.24 -23.87 18.69
CA ASP A 67 3.88 -23.33 18.88
C ASP A 67 3.74 -21.92 18.29
N ILE A 68 4.76 -21.08 18.43
CA ILE A 68 4.79 -19.73 17.85
C ILE A 68 4.90 -19.83 16.33
N PHE A 69 5.72 -20.76 15.83
CA PHE A 69 5.86 -21.04 14.40
C PHE A 69 4.54 -21.50 13.77
N GLN A 70 3.76 -22.34 14.46
CA GLN A 70 2.44 -22.77 13.98
C GLN A 70 1.47 -21.61 13.80
N VAL A 71 1.50 -20.65 14.72
CA VAL A 71 0.64 -19.45 14.66
C VAL A 71 1.09 -18.48 13.58
N LEU A 72 2.40 -18.37 13.30
CA LEU A 72 2.96 -17.39 12.37
C LEU A 72 2.99 -17.86 10.92
N ILE A 73 3.18 -19.16 10.68
CA ILE A 73 3.40 -19.72 9.33
C ILE A 73 2.20 -20.54 8.82
N GLY A 74 1.26 -20.90 9.72
CA GLY A 74 0.07 -21.69 9.38
C GLY A 74 0.27 -23.21 9.54
N ASP A 75 -0.56 -24.01 8.91
CA ASP A 75 -0.78 -25.45 9.10
C ASP A 75 0.50 -26.29 9.14
N ARG A 76 0.50 -27.38 9.94
CA ARG A 76 1.61 -28.35 10.13
C ARG A 76 2.27 -28.87 8.85
N LYS A 77 1.59 -28.85 7.70
CA LYS A 77 2.16 -29.20 6.40
C LYS A 77 3.22 -28.20 5.91
N SER A 78 3.16 -26.94 6.40
CA SER A 78 4.14 -25.87 6.08
C SER A 78 5.44 -26.00 6.88
N GLN A 79 5.52 -26.88 7.87
CA GLN A 79 6.70 -27.02 8.75
C GLN A 79 7.86 -27.81 8.09
N ASN A 80 7.60 -28.50 6.97
CA ASN A 80 8.68 -29.11 6.22
C ASN A 80 9.47 -28.00 5.48
N PRO A 81 10.76 -27.81 5.75
CA PRO A 81 11.59 -26.82 5.06
C PRO A 81 11.49 -26.89 3.54
N GLN A 82 11.36 -28.09 2.98
CA GLN A 82 11.20 -28.29 1.54
C GLN A 82 9.93 -27.63 0.98
N ASN A 83 8.82 -27.67 1.73
CA ASN A 83 7.59 -27.01 1.30
C ASN A 83 7.72 -25.49 1.36
N ILE A 84 8.43 -24.96 2.37
CA ILE A 84 8.68 -23.54 2.51
C ILE A 84 9.58 -23.05 1.36
N TYR A 85 10.64 -23.80 1.02
CA TYR A 85 11.50 -23.47 -0.12
C TYR A 85 10.74 -23.52 -1.45
N ALA A 86 9.87 -24.53 -1.65
CA ALA A 86 9.06 -24.64 -2.85
C ALA A 86 8.05 -23.49 -2.97
N GLN A 87 7.40 -23.10 -1.87
CA GLN A 87 6.49 -21.96 -1.84
C GLN A 87 7.23 -20.64 -2.10
N ALA A 88 8.38 -20.45 -1.46
CA ALA A 88 9.24 -19.30 -1.70
C ALA A 88 9.68 -19.22 -3.17
N LEU A 89 10.11 -20.34 -3.74
CA LEU A 89 10.50 -20.44 -5.14
C LEU A 89 9.35 -20.04 -6.07
N SER A 90 8.13 -20.50 -5.81
CA SER A 90 6.93 -20.13 -6.59
C SER A 90 6.67 -18.60 -6.53
N SER A 91 6.75 -18.00 -5.35
CA SER A 91 6.59 -16.56 -5.19
C SER A 91 7.66 -15.76 -5.94
N TYR A 92 8.92 -16.20 -5.86
CA TYR A 92 10.03 -15.58 -6.60
C TYR A 92 9.89 -15.73 -8.12
N GLN A 93 9.41 -16.88 -8.60
CA GLN A 93 9.13 -17.12 -10.02
C GLN A 93 8.04 -16.16 -10.53
N GLU A 94 6.94 -16.04 -9.82
CA GLU A 94 5.83 -15.14 -10.18
C GLU A 94 6.30 -13.68 -10.29
N VAL A 95 7.04 -13.20 -9.29
CA VAL A 95 7.56 -11.82 -9.28
C VAL A 95 8.59 -11.59 -10.38
N ARG A 96 9.45 -12.57 -10.66
CA ARG A 96 10.43 -12.49 -11.76
C ARG A 96 9.72 -12.41 -13.11
N ASP A 97 8.72 -13.24 -13.34
CA ASP A 97 8.01 -13.31 -14.62
C ASP A 97 7.18 -12.03 -14.86
N ALA A 98 6.56 -11.51 -13.81
CA ALA A 98 5.92 -10.18 -13.83
C ALA A 98 6.94 -9.07 -14.14
N SER A 99 8.13 -9.09 -13.52
CA SER A 99 9.19 -8.11 -13.75
C SER A 99 9.74 -8.17 -15.17
N LYS A 100 9.91 -9.37 -15.75
CA LYS A 100 10.31 -9.57 -17.14
C LYS A 100 9.25 -9.05 -18.12
N SER A 101 7.97 -9.33 -17.86
CA SER A 101 6.86 -8.82 -18.66
C SER A 101 6.82 -7.29 -18.65
N ASN A 102 7.06 -6.67 -17.49
CA ASN A 102 7.13 -5.22 -17.36
C ASN A 102 8.33 -4.59 -18.08
N LEU A 103 9.48 -5.27 -18.09
CA LEU A 103 10.63 -4.83 -18.87
C LEU A 103 10.33 -4.90 -20.37
N ALA A 104 9.76 -6.01 -20.85
CA ALA A 104 9.38 -6.17 -22.25
C ALA A 104 8.33 -5.14 -22.70
N LYS A 105 7.35 -4.82 -21.83
CA LYS A 105 6.38 -3.74 -22.08
C LYS A 105 7.05 -2.38 -22.15
N PHE A 106 7.98 -2.10 -21.22
CA PHE A 106 8.75 -0.86 -21.21
C PHE A 106 9.59 -0.71 -22.50
N ASP A 107 10.29 -1.77 -22.93
CA ASP A 107 11.09 -1.77 -24.15
C ASP A 107 10.23 -1.53 -25.40
N ARG A 108 9.02 -2.09 -25.49
CA ARG A 108 8.08 -1.81 -26.60
C ARG A 108 7.61 -0.36 -26.61
N LEU A 109 7.26 0.21 -25.45
CA LEU A 109 6.78 1.58 -25.34
C LEU A 109 7.90 2.61 -25.59
N SER A 110 9.15 2.27 -25.26
CA SER A 110 10.30 3.14 -25.54
C SER A 110 10.68 3.18 -27.02
N VAL A 111 10.27 2.19 -27.81
CA VAL A 111 10.48 2.14 -29.27
C VAL A 111 9.31 2.81 -30.02
N SER A 112 8.07 2.66 -29.52
CA SER A 112 6.93 3.41 -30.03
C SER A 112 6.99 4.82 -29.43
N SER A 113 6.92 5.86 -30.25
CA SER A 113 7.00 7.29 -29.90
C SER A 113 6.02 7.79 -28.80
N ASP A 114 5.40 6.89 -28.06
CA ASP A 114 4.43 7.15 -27.00
C ASP A 114 5.04 7.54 -25.64
N LEU A 115 6.33 7.26 -25.42
CA LEU A 115 7.11 7.82 -24.31
C LEU A 115 7.86 9.04 -24.80
N GLN A 116 7.21 10.19 -24.79
CA GLN A 116 7.80 11.50 -25.04
C GLN A 116 8.76 11.93 -23.91
N SER A 117 9.76 11.12 -23.57
CA SER A 117 10.90 11.61 -22.80
C SER A 117 12.04 11.81 -23.79
N ASP A 118 12.31 13.05 -24.13
CA ASP A 118 13.41 13.47 -25.02
C ASP A 118 14.81 13.19 -24.44
N ASP A 119 14.88 12.57 -23.24
CA ASP A 119 16.14 12.22 -22.57
C ASP A 119 16.45 10.71 -22.65
N PRO A 120 17.33 10.30 -23.59
CA PRO A 120 17.78 8.91 -23.70
C PRO A 120 18.46 8.38 -22.42
N GLN A 121 19.06 9.27 -21.61
CA GLN A 121 19.72 8.89 -20.36
C GLN A 121 18.70 8.50 -19.29
N PHE A 122 17.55 9.14 -19.26
CA PHE A 122 16.46 8.78 -18.35
C PHE A 122 15.92 7.38 -18.67
N LEU A 123 15.63 7.10 -19.93
CA LEU A 123 15.14 5.79 -20.38
C LEU A 123 16.15 4.67 -20.08
N SER A 124 17.44 4.90 -20.36
CA SER A 124 18.49 3.91 -20.09
C SER A 124 18.62 3.62 -18.58
N LYS A 125 18.56 4.62 -17.71
CA LYS A 125 18.56 4.44 -16.25
C LYS A 125 17.34 3.66 -15.76
N GLN A 126 16.16 3.93 -16.31
CA GLN A 126 14.94 3.19 -15.95
C GLN A 126 15.01 1.71 -16.38
N ARG A 127 15.51 1.46 -17.59
CA ARG A 127 15.74 0.11 -18.10
C ARG A 127 16.74 -0.64 -17.21
N GLN A 128 17.88 -0.01 -16.89
CA GLN A 128 18.90 -0.58 -16.02
C GLN A 128 18.36 -0.90 -14.63
N LYS A 129 17.53 -0.02 -14.04
CA LYS A 129 16.89 -0.28 -12.75
C LYS A 129 15.99 -1.53 -12.79
N LYS A 130 15.21 -1.70 -13.86
CA LYS A 130 14.35 -2.89 -14.06
C LYS A 130 15.17 -4.17 -14.23
N GLN A 131 16.26 -4.12 -15.00
CA GLN A 131 17.18 -5.24 -15.18
C GLN A 131 17.89 -5.62 -13.87
N THR A 132 18.34 -4.64 -13.09
CA THR A 132 18.94 -4.86 -11.76
C THR A 132 17.96 -5.58 -10.82
N ASN A 133 16.69 -5.17 -10.80
CA ASN A 133 15.67 -5.83 -9.99
C ASN A 133 15.46 -7.30 -10.41
N ILE A 134 15.39 -7.58 -11.72
CA ILE A 134 15.28 -8.95 -12.24
C ILE A 134 16.50 -9.79 -11.85
N SER A 135 17.70 -9.20 -11.88
CA SER A 135 18.93 -9.92 -11.50
C SER A 135 18.98 -10.25 -10.01
N GLU A 136 18.54 -9.34 -9.12
CA GLU A 136 18.43 -9.59 -7.68
C GLU A 136 17.46 -10.73 -7.37
N ILE A 137 16.28 -10.71 -7.99
CA ILE A 137 15.28 -11.77 -7.87
C ILE A 137 15.87 -13.11 -8.35
N SER A 138 16.56 -13.10 -9.50
CA SER A 138 17.14 -14.31 -10.10
C SER A 138 18.29 -14.90 -9.27
N LEU A 139 19.11 -14.06 -8.60
CA LEU A 139 20.14 -14.55 -7.68
C LEU A 139 19.54 -15.37 -6.54
N ARG A 140 18.51 -14.83 -5.89
CA ARG A 140 17.82 -15.47 -4.76
C ARG A 140 17.05 -16.69 -5.19
N MET A 141 16.40 -16.63 -6.36
CA MET A 141 15.65 -17.75 -6.93
C MET A 141 16.56 -18.96 -7.22
N GLY A 142 17.77 -18.76 -7.78
CA GLY A 142 18.71 -19.85 -8.01
C GLY A 142 19.14 -20.55 -6.71
N LEU A 143 19.31 -19.82 -5.59
CA LEU A 143 19.59 -20.42 -4.29
C LEU A 143 18.41 -21.28 -3.77
N LEU A 144 17.17 -20.85 -4.02
CA LEU A 144 15.97 -21.63 -3.68
C LEU A 144 15.85 -22.88 -4.56
N GLN A 145 16.19 -22.79 -5.85
CA GLN A 145 16.22 -23.95 -6.77
C GLN A 145 17.21 -25.01 -6.30
N VAL A 146 18.39 -24.61 -5.85
CA VAL A 146 19.35 -25.55 -5.25
C VAL A 146 18.77 -26.28 -4.03
N GLN A 147 18.09 -25.54 -3.14
CA GLN A 147 17.51 -26.13 -1.93
C GLN A 147 16.33 -27.07 -2.22
N THR A 148 15.66 -26.87 -3.36
CA THR A 148 14.61 -27.79 -3.85
C THR A 148 15.16 -28.95 -4.69
N GLY A 149 16.50 -29.04 -4.88
CA GLY A 149 17.18 -30.11 -5.62
C GLY A 149 17.36 -29.82 -7.11
N ASP A 150 16.97 -28.68 -7.63
CA ASP A 150 17.10 -28.27 -9.03
C ASP A 150 18.39 -27.46 -9.25
N THR A 151 19.56 -28.11 -9.13
CA THR A 151 20.86 -27.46 -9.35
C THR A 151 21.04 -27.01 -10.80
N SER A 152 20.56 -27.79 -11.76
CA SER A 152 20.64 -27.44 -13.18
C SER A 152 19.84 -26.20 -13.53
N GLY A 153 18.62 -26.07 -12.98
CA GLY A 153 17.79 -24.88 -13.10
C GLY A 153 18.41 -23.66 -12.43
N ALA A 154 19.07 -23.84 -11.29
CA ALA A 154 19.79 -22.76 -10.61
C ALA A 154 20.94 -22.20 -11.47
N ILE A 155 21.77 -23.08 -12.05
CA ILE A 155 22.86 -22.68 -12.95
C ILE A 155 22.30 -21.90 -14.15
N ALA A 156 21.26 -22.43 -14.80
CA ALA A 156 20.61 -21.75 -15.93
C ALA A 156 20.02 -20.38 -15.54
N THR A 157 19.47 -20.29 -14.31
CA THR A 157 18.94 -19.03 -13.79
C THR A 157 20.05 -18.00 -13.58
N TRP A 158 21.20 -18.38 -13.02
CA TRP A 158 22.33 -17.47 -12.84
C TRP A 158 22.99 -17.10 -14.16
N ASP A 159 23.07 -18.01 -15.14
CA ASP A 159 23.56 -17.70 -16.49
C ASP A 159 22.69 -16.65 -17.18
N SER A 160 21.38 -16.71 -17.01
CA SER A 160 20.46 -15.72 -17.59
C SER A 160 20.69 -14.29 -17.08
N ILE A 161 21.41 -14.09 -15.98
CA ILE A 161 21.78 -12.76 -15.49
C ILE A 161 22.89 -12.15 -16.35
N ALA A 162 23.80 -12.94 -16.86
CA ALA A 162 24.87 -12.49 -17.77
C ALA A 162 24.31 -12.04 -19.13
N ASP A 163 23.19 -12.63 -19.57
CA ASP A 163 22.50 -12.30 -20.82
C ASP A 163 21.78 -10.93 -20.76
N LEU A 164 21.54 -10.40 -19.55
CA LEU A 164 21.00 -9.05 -19.39
C LEU A 164 22.11 -8.04 -19.71
N GLU A 165 21.88 -7.23 -20.75
CA GLU A 165 22.85 -6.24 -21.26
C GLU A 165 23.47 -5.38 -20.14
N GLY A 166 24.79 -5.36 -20.06
CA GLY A 166 25.57 -4.55 -19.13
C GLY A 166 25.62 -5.04 -17.69
N LEU A 167 25.00 -6.19 -17.33
CA LEU A 167 24.99 -6.69 -15.94
C LEU A 167 26.12 -7.67 -15.60
N SER A 168 26.84 -8.20 -16.58
CA SER A 168 27.92 -9.18 -16.35
C SER A 168 29.03 -8.67 -15.42
N MET A 169 29.36 -7.38 -15.51
CA MET A 169 30.36 -6.70 -14.66
C MET A 169 29.77 -5.98 -13.45
N THR A 170 28.46 -6.11 -13.22
CA THR A 170 27.82 -5.56 -12.02
C THR A 170 28.03 -6.47 -10.81
N SER A 171 27.72 -5.94 -9.62
CA SER A 171 27.76 -6.72 -8.37
C SER A 171 26.92 -7.99 -8.48
N ASN A 172 25.73 -7.92 -9.07
CA ASN A 172 24.83 -9.07 -9.25
C ASN A 172 25.38 -10.09 -10.25
N GLY A 173 25.94 -9.62 -11.39
CA GLY A 173 26.55 -10.51 -12.39
C GLY A 173 27.76 -11.25 -11.85
N LEU A 174 28.65 -10.57 -11.11
CA LEU A 174 29.78 -11.20 -10.45
C LEU A 174 29.33 -12.23 -9.39
N THR A 175 28.29 -11.91 -8.62
CA THR A 175 27.73 -12.85 -7.63
C THR A 175 27.12 -14.07 -8.32
N ALA A 176 26.43 -13.88 -9.45
CA ALA A 176 25.88 -14.99 -10.24
C ALA A 176 26.98 -15.95 -10.72
N GLN A 177 28.10 -15.41 -11.22
CA GLN A 177 29.25 -16.24 -11.61
C GLN A 177 29.84 -17.01 -10.44
N ILE A 178 29.96 -16.38 -9.27
CA ILE A 178 30.44 -17.03 -8.04
C ILE A 178 29.49 -18.17 -7.64
N LEU A 179 28.18 -17.90 -7.58
CA LEU A 179 27.18 -18.90 -7.23
C LEU A 179 27.20 -20.07 -8.24
N LYS A 180 27.21 -19.79 -9.53
CA LYS A 180 27.35 -20.82 -10.57
C LYS A 180 28.59 -21.67 -10.33
N GLY A 181 29.76 -21.05 -10.09
CA GLY A 181 31.00 -21.80 -9.84
C GLY A 181 30.95 -22.67 -8.58
N LEU A 182 30.28 -22.23 -7.52
CA LEU A 182 30.12 -22.99 -6.28
C LEU A 182 29.29 -24.29 -6.46
N TRP A 183 28.32 -24.28 -7.38
CA TRP A 183 27.45 -25.44 -7.67
C TRP A 183 27.73 -26.12 -9.00
N SER A 184 28.82 -25.74 -9.70
CA SER A 184 29.27 -26.46 -10.90
C SER A 184 30.10 -27.69 -10.53
N GLU A 185 30.17 -28.66 -11.46
CA GLU A 185 31.04 -29.82 -11.38
C GLU A 185 32.04 -29.78 -12.55
N PRO A 186 33.36 -29.58 -12.28
CA PRO A 186 33.98 -29.38 -10.97
C PRO A 186 33.68 -27.98 -10.37
N THR A 187 33.74 -27.88 -9.03
CA THR A 187 33.54 -26.60 -8.31
C THR A 187 34.62 -25.59 -8.66
N ILE A 188 34.22 -24.36 -9.02
CA ILE A 188 35.12 -23.25 -9.36
C ILE A 188 35.08 -22.21 -8.24
N LEU A 189 36.22 -21.96 -7.63
CA LEU A 189 36.37 -20.97 -6.58
C LEU A 189 36.90 -19.66 -7.15
N PHE A 190 36.20 -18.54 -6.83
CA PHE A 190 36.60 -17.21 -7.27
C PHE A 190 37.32 -16.46 -6.17
N PRO A 191 38.34 -15.63 -6.50
CA PRO A 191 38.94 -14.70 -5.54
C PRO A 191 37.87 -13.74 -4.99
N ASN A 192 37.98 -13.38 -3.70
CA ASN A 192 37.05 -12.47 -3.03
C ASN A 192 35.56 -12.88 -3.03
N ALA A 193 35.25 -14.17 -3.27
CA ALA A 193 33.88 -14.67 -3.29
C ALA A 193 33.12 -14.35 -2.00
N GLU A 194 33.76 -14.49 -0.83
CA GLU A 194 33.15 -14.18 0.47
C GLU A 194 32.72 -12.72 0.57
N ALA A 195 33.60 -11.77 0.23
CA ALA A 195 33.31 -10.34 0.28
C ALA A 195 32.17 -9.97 -0.69
N GLN A 196 32.16 -10.57 -1.89
CA GLN A 196 31.14 -10.32 -2.88
C GLN A 196 29.76 -10.87 -2.46
N ILE A 197 29.70 -12.09 -1.91
CA ILE A 197 28.47 -12.69 -1.36
C ILE A 197 27.92 -11.81 -0.22
N ARG A 198 28.79 -11.41 0.73
CA ARG A 198 28.39 -10.55 1.86
C ARG A 198 27.86 -9.17 1.42
N ARG A 199 28.36 -8.64 0.31
CA ARG A 199 27.94 -7.37 -0.25
C ARG A 199 26.58 -7.44 -0.97
N THR A 200 26.27 -8.57 -1.60
CA THR A 200 25.13 -8.68 -2.54
C THR A 200 23.95 -9.43 -1.93
N LEU A 201 24.21 -10.42 -1.10
CA LEU A 201 23.18 -11.25 -0.47
C LEU A 201 23.02 -10.90 1.01
N ASP A 202 21.80 -11.04 1.50
CA ASP A 202 21.43 -10.83 2.90
C ASP A 202 20.68 -12.04 3.48
N GLY A 203 20.52 -12.06 4.80
CA GLY A 203 19.72 -13.02 5.53
C GLY A 203 20.02 -14.49 5.18
N TRP A 204 18.96 -15.23 4.96
CA TRP A 204 19.00 -16.65 4.63
C TRP A 204 19.86 -16.94 3.38
N TYR A 205 19.75 -16.12 2.34
CA TYR A 205 20.48 -16.31 1.07
C TYR A 205 21.99 -16.17 1.25
N ARG A 206 22.43 -15.19 2.05
CA ARG A 206 23.83 -15.00 2.40
C ARG A 206 24.37 -16.21 3.16
N LYS A 207 23.63 -16.69 4.18
CA LYS A 207 24.02 -17.87 4.94
C LYS A 207 24.14 -19.10 4.05
N ALA A 208 23.15 -19.37 3.19
CA ALA A 208 23.17 -20.52 2.29
C ALA A 208 24.41 -20.50 1.36
N ALA A 209 24.68 -19.33 0.73
CA ALA A 209 25.83 -19.18 -0.17
C ALA A 209 27.18 -19.28 0.56
N LEU A 210 27.33 -18.67 1.76
CA LEU A 210 28.58 -18.75 2.55
C LEU A 210 28.80 -20.13 3.11
N THR A 211 27.77 -20.86 3.50
CA THR A 211 27.90 -22.26 3.95
C THR A 211 28.50 -23.11 2.84
N GLN A 212 27.99 -23.03 1.62
CA GLN A 212 28.52 -23.75 0.46
C GLN A 212 29.97 -23.33 0.15
N LEU A 213 30.26 -22.01 0.21
CA LEU A 213 31.61 -21.50 -0.02
C LEU A 213 32.62 -22.05 0.99
N TYR A 214 32.29 -22.02 2.30
CA TYR A 214 33.19 -22.50 3.34
C TYR A 214 33.42 -24.02 3.27
N GLN A 215 32.38 -24.79 2.93
CA GLN A 215 32.49 -26.21 2.68
C GLN A 215 33.40 -26.51 1.48
N ALA A 216 33.22 -25.82 0.36
CA ALA A 216 34.04 -25.96 -0.85
C ALA A 216 35.50 -25.54 -0.61
N GLN A 217 35.74 -24.58 0.26
CA GLN A 217 37.08 -24.14 0.68
C GLN A 217 37.69 -24.99 1.81
N GLN A 218 36.97 -25.98 2.36
CA GLN A 218 37.32 -26.75 3.54
C GLN A 218 37.56 -25.89 4.82
N ARG A 219 36.91 -24.72 4.91
CA ARG A 219 37.00 -23.76 6.03
C ARG A 219 35.85 -24.00 7.01
N ASN A 220 35.67 -25.23 7.48
CA ASN A 220 34.56 -25.62 8.36
C ASN A 220 34.61 -24.90 9.72
N GLU A 221 35.78 -24.41 10.15
CA GLU A 221 35.94 -23.58 11.35
C GLU A 221 35.18 -22.25 11.32
N LYS A 222 34.78 -21.79 10.14
CA LYS A 222 33.96 -20.57 9.96
C LYS A 222 32.45 -20.80 10.11
N LEU A 223 32.00 -22.04 10.04
CA LEU A 223 30.57 -22.36 10.13
C LEU A 223 29.92 -22.00 11.47
N PRO A 224 30.55 -22.24 12.65
CA PRO A 224 29.97 -21.82 13.93
C PRO A 224 29.83 -20.30 14.06
N GLU A 225 30.80 -19.52 13.57
CA GLU A 225 30.73 -18.05 13.56
C GLU A 225 29.57 -17.57 12.66
N LEU A 226 29.40 -18.16 11.48
CA LEU A 226 28.32 -17.86 10.57
C LEU A 226 26.96 -18.21 11.19
N GLU A 227 26.86 -19.32 11.90
CA GLU A 227 25.65 -19.74 12.62
C GLU A 227 25.28 -18.74 13.71
N GLN A 228 26.25 -18.32 14.54
CA GLN A 228 26.03 -17.33 15.58
C GLN A 228 25.56 -15.99 15.01
N GLN A 229 26.17 -15.52 13.91
CA GLN A 229 25.72 -14.29 13.24
C GLN A 229 24.31 -14.44 12.69
N SER A 230 23.98 -15.56 12.08
CA SER A 230 22.64 -15.82 11.53
C SER A 230 21.57 -15.87 12.63
N GLN A 231 21.89 -16.36 13.83
CA GLN A 231 20.93 -16.46 14.95
C GLN A 231 20.38 -15.09 15.39
N ILE A 232 21.20 -14.04 15.34
CA ILE A 232 20.74 -12.66 15.65
C ILE A 232 19.71 -12.21 14.58
N GLU A 233 19.99 -12.48 13.31
CA GLU A 233 19.08 -12.14 12.21
C GLU A 233 17.79 -12.96 12.29
N VAL A 234 17.86 -14.23 12.66
CA VAL A 234 16.70 -15.11 12.88
C VAL A 234 15.78 -14.56 13.96
N ASN A 235 16.32 -14.20 15.13
CA ASN A 235 15.53 -13.64 16.22
C ASN A 235 14.86 -12.31 15.81
N SER A 236 15.58 -11.48 15.05
CA SER A 236 15.01 -10.25 14.48
C SER A 236 13.85 -10.56 13.52
N ALA A 237 14.02 -11.54 12.63
CA ALA A 237 12.97 -11.95 11.67
C ALA A 237 11.73 -12.48 12.39
N ILE A 238 11.89 -13.32 13.41
CA ILE A 238 10.78 -13.83 14.22
C ILE A 238 10.03 -12.68 14.90
N ASN A 239 10.75 -11.77 15.56
CA ASN A 239 10.12 -10.63 16.22
C ASN A 239 9.32 -9.77 15.23
N ARG A 240 9.85 -9.54 14.04
CA ARG A 240 9.18 -8.79 12.97
C ARG A 240 7.92 -9.52 12.48
N LEU A 241 7.99 -10.82 12.26
CA LEU A 241 6.83 -11.64 11.90
C LEU A 241 5.76 -11.62 13.00
N ILE A 242 6.15 -11.73 14.27
CA ILE A 242 5.22 -11.61 15.41
C ILE A 242 4.50 -10.26 15.38
N ILE A 243 5.24 -9.16 15.25
CA ILE A 243 4.65 -7.81 15.25
C ILE A 243 3.70 -7.64 14.07
N VAL A 244 4.11 -8.00 12.86
CA VAL A 244 3.30 -7.82 11.64
C VAL A 244 2.02 -8.65 11.68
N ASN A 245 2.11 -9.92 12.14
CA ASN A 245 0.95 -10.80 12.20
C ASN A 245 0.07 -10.55 13.46
N SER A 246 0.60 -9.94 14.52
CA SER A 246 -0.18 -9.65 15.72
C SER A 246 -1.28 -8.61 15.48
N ILE A 247 -1.05 -7.62 14.60
CA ILE A 247 -2.04 -6.57 14.30
C ILE A 247 -3.31 -7.18 13.67
N PRO A 248 -3.25 -7.92 12.55
CA PRO A 248 -4.45 -8.54 11.97
C PRO A 248 -5.04 -9.64 12.85
N LEU A 249 -4.22 -10.41 13.57
CA LEU A 249 -4.70 -11.50 14.43
C LEU A 249 -5.45 -10.96 15.66
N LEU A 250 -4.82 -10.09 16.44
CA LEU A 250 -5.44 -9.52 17.65
C LEU A 250 -6.55 -8.54 17.27
N GLY A 251 -6.28 -7.66 16.31
CA GLY A 251 -7.27 -6.70 15.83
C GLY A 251 -8.48 -7.38 15.20
N GLY A 252 -8.25 -8.43 14.41
CA GLY A 252 -9.30 -9.26 13.82
C GLY A 252 -10.12 -10.00 14.88
N SER A 253 -9.47 -10.62 15.87
CA SER A 253 -10.16 -11.33 16.97
C SER A 253 -11.03 -10.38 17.79
N ILE A 254 -10.49 -9.22 18.20
CA ILE A 254 -11.27 -8.19 18.91
C ILE A 254 -12.45 -7.73 18.04
N GLY A 255 -12.21 -7.49 16.75
CA GLY A 255 -13.24 -7.07 15.81
C GLY A 255 -14.35 -8.10 15.65
N ILE A 256 -14.02 -9.39 15.55
CA ILE A 256 -15.01 -10.48 15.49
C ILE A 256 -15.84 -10.52 16.77
N LEU A 257 -15.21 -10.41 17.94
CA LEU A 257 -15.94 -10.36 19.22
C LEU A 257 -16.87 -9.16 19.29
N LEU A 258 -16.45 -7.99 18.80
CA LEU A 258 -17.31 -6.81 18.69
C LEU A 258 -18.51 -7.08 17.76
N TRP A 259 -18.29 -7.69 16.60
CA TRP A 259 -19.37 -8.03 15.67
C TRP A 259 -20.34 -9.04 16.27
N LEU A 260 -19.86 -10.06 16.99
CA LEU A 260 -20.72 -11.00 17.71
C LEU A 260 -21.55 -10.28 18.79
N GLY A 261 -20.94 -9.38 19.55
CA GLY A 261 -21.65 -8.55 20.53
C GLY A 261 -22.74 -7.67 19.90
N LEU A 262 -22.41 -7.01 18.76
CA LEU A 262 -23.37 -6.21 18.01
C LEU A 262 -24.51 -7.06 17.43
N LEU A 263 -24.23 -8.26 16.95
CA LEU A 263 -25.22 -9.20 16.44
C LEU A 263 -26.18 -9.65 17.55
N ILE A 264 -25.64 -10.03 18.72
CA ILE A 264 -26.43 -10.38 19.91
C ILE A 264 -27.31 -9.19 20.32
N GLN A 265 -26.72 -7.99 20.38
CA GLN A 265 -27.48 -6.78 20.68
C GLN A 265 -28.61 -6.54 19.66
N TRP A 266 -28.34 -6.74 18.37
CA TRP A 266 -29.35 -6.56 17.33
C TRP A 266 -30.48 -7.60 17.41
N ILE A 267 -30.18 -8.87 17.73
CA ILE A 267 -31.18 -9.93 17.84
C ILE A 267 -32.08 -9.70 19.07
N PHE A 268 -31.48 -9.47 20.25
CA PHE A 268 -32.21 -9.42 21.53
C PHE A 268 -32.76 -8.03 21.88
N PHE A 269 -32.10 -6.95 21.41
CA PHE A 269 -32.40 -5.58 21.81
C PHE A 269 -32.71 -4.68 20.61
N ARG A 270 -33.37 -5.18 19.60
CA ARG A 270 -33.65 -4.50 18.30
C ARG A 270 -33.78 -2.96 18.38
N LYS A 271 -34.66 -2.43 19.27
CA LYS A 271 -34.96 -1.00 19.40
C LYS A 271 -33.87 -0.19 20.10
N SER A 272 -32.99 -0.82 20.85
CA SER A 272 -31.83 -0.21 21.52
C SER A 272 -30.50 -0.60 20.90
N SER A 273 -30.51 -1.32 19.77
CA SER A 273 -29.29 -1.70 19.08
C SER A 273 -28.59 -0.49 18.46
N LEU A 274 -27.27 -0.58 18.34
CA LEU A 274 -26.48 0.46 17.68
C LEU A 274 -26.86 0.67 16.20
N PHE A 275 -27.46 -0.32 15.57
CA PHE A 275 -27.95 -0.24 14.19
C PHE A 275 -29.32 0.45 14.04
N TYR A 276 -30.06 0.55 15.14
CA TYR A 276 -31.39 1.16 15.16
C TYR A 276 -31.35 2.50 15.90
N ASN A 277 -31.68 3.57 15.23
CA ASN A 277 -31.84 4.88 15.87
C ASN A 277 -33.00 5.65 15.25
N PRO A 278 -34.22 5.49 15.81
CA PRO A 278 -35.40 6.17 15.30
C PRO A 278 -35.37 7.70 15.48
N ASN A 279 -34.58 8.19 16.43
CA ASN A 279 -34.50 9.60 16.80
C ASN A 279 -33.30 10.33 16.16
N GLN A 280 -32.51 9.63 15.33
CA GLN A 280 -31.40 10.29 14.66
C GLN A 280 -31.94 11.09 13.48
N THR A 281 -32.14 12.36 13.71
CA THR A 281 -32.46 13.34 12.67
C THR A 281 -31.41 13.27 11.59
N SER A 282 -31.84 13.08 10.34
CA SER A 282 -30.99 13.32 9.17
C SER A 282 -30.42 14.74 9.30
N TRP A 283 -29.19 14.95 8.82
CA TRP A 283 -28.65 16.30 8.77
C TRP A 283 -29.64 17.23 8.03
N GLN A 284 -29.86 18.42 8.58
CA GLN A 284 -30.57 19.44 7.85
C GLN A 284 -29.64 19.98 6.75
N VAL A 285 -29.97 19.68 5.51
CA VAL A 285 -29.18 20.06 4.33
C VAL A 285 -29.86 21.18 3.59
N PRO A 286 -29.40 22.46 3.73
CA PRO A 286 -30.06 23.61 3.12
C PRO A 286 -29.86 23.69 1.60
N TRP A 287 -28.83 23.07 1.04
CA TRP A 287 -28.54 23.09 -0.39
C TRP A 287 -29.12 21.89 -1.16
N GLY A 288 -29.13 22.02 -2.49
CA GLY A 288 -29.54 20.96 -3.42
C GLY A 288 -28.37 20.16 -3.94
N VAL A 289 -28.68 19.15 -4.78
CA VAL A 289 -27.69 18.27 -5.43
C VAL A 289 -26.64 19.06 -6.23
N GLY A 290 -27.03 20.21 -6.81
CA GLY A 290 -26.12 21.04 -7.61
C GLY A 290 -24.89 21.55 -6.82
N ILE A 291 -25.07 21.96 -5.55
CA ILE A 291 -23.95 22.38 -4.71
C ILE A 291 -23.07 21.20 -4.30
N THR A 292 -23.68 20.05 -3.98
CA THR A 292 -22.92 18.84 -3.66
C THR A 292 -22.05 18.43 -4.85
N TRP A 293 -22.64 18.40 -6.04
CA TRP A 293 -21.94 18.12 -7.29
C TRP A 293 -20.84 19.14 -7.60
N GLU A 294 -21.14 20.44 -7.49
CA GLU A 294 -20.18 21.53 -7.69
C GLU A 294 -18.94 21.39 -6.81
N VAL A 295 -19.12 21.21 -5.51
CA VAL A 295 -18.00 21.04 -4.56
C VAL A 295 -17.14 19.84 -4.92
N MET A 296 -17.75 18.69 -5.19
CA MET A 296 -17.00 17.46 -5.51
C MET A 296 -16.23 17.57 -6.81
N VAL A 297 -16.85 18.14 -7.86
CA VAL A 297 -16.21 18.30 -9.17
C VAL A 297 -15.08 19.32 -9.10
N LEU A 298 -15.31 20.48 -8.48
CA LEU A 298 -14.29 21.53 -8.36
C LEU A 298 -13.10 21.05 -7.52
N TRP A 299 -13.36 20.36 -6.41
CA TRP A 299 -12.29 19.79 -5.59
C TRP A 299 -11.48 18.77 -6.37
N PHE A 300 -12.13 17.78 -7.01
CA PHE A 300 -11.43 16.74 -7.75
C PHE A 300 -10.64 17.32 -8.93
N THR A 301 -11.22 18.28 -9.65
CA THR A 301 -10.52 18.98 -10.75
C THR A 301 -9.31 19.75 -10.22
N ALA A 302 -9.44 20.49 -9.12
CA ALA A 302 -8.33 21.22 -8.50
C ALA A 302 -7.23 20.25 -8.03
N PHE A 303 -7.61 19.12 -7.41
CA PHE A 303 -6.68 18.06 -7.02
C PHE A 303 -5.92 17.51 -8.23
N CYS A 304 -6.63 17.14 -9.30
CA CYS A 304 -6.00 16.63 -10.52
C CYS A 304 -5.08 17.67 -11.18
N LEU A 305 -5.52 18.91 -11.33
CA LEU A 305 -4.69 19.97 -11.91
C LEU A 305 -3.42 20.20 -11.08
N THR A 306 -3.54 20.21 -9.77
CA THR A 306 -2.38 20.40 -8.89
C THR A 306 -1.41 19.22 -9.01
N THR A 307 -1.89 17.99 -8.95
CA THR A 307 -1.03 16.79 -8.93
C THR A 307 -0.47 16.43 -10.30
N GLN A 308 -1.21 16.65 -11.39
CA GLN A 308 -0.83 16.19 -12.73
C GLN A 308 -0.19 17.28 -13.60
N LEU A 309 -0.40 18.55 -13.26
CA LEU A 309 0.12 19.65 -14.06
C LEU A 309 1.03 20.58 -13.25
N VAL A 310 0.50 21.19 -12.17
CA VAL A 310 1.21 22.26 -11.45
C VAL A 310 2.45 21.73 -10.74
N LEU A 311 2.32 20.66 -9.96
CA LEU A 311 3.44 20.09 -9.19
C LEU A 311 4.52 19.48 -10.09
N PRO A 312 4.21 18.66 -11.11
CA PRO A 312 5.22 18.17 -12.05
C PRO A 312 6.00 19.30 -12.73
N LEU A 313 5.31 20.36 -13.18
CA LEU A 313 5.96 21.53 -13.78
C LEU A 313 6.90 22.23 -12.80
N ILE A 314 6.49 22.43 -11.55
CA ILE A 314 7.33 23.02 -10.49
C ILE A 314 8.55 22.12 -10.24
N PHE A 315 8.36 20.80 -10.17
CA PHE A 315 9.45 19.85 -9.91
C PHE A 315 10.47 19.84 -11.03
N GLU A 316 10.02 19.93 -12.29
CA GLU A 316 10.87 20.04 -13.46
C GLU A 316 11.66 21.34 -13.45
N LEU A 317 10.99 22.50 -13.31
CA LEU A 317 11.62 23.82 -13.28
C LEU A 317 12.67 23.97 -12.17
N LEU A 318 12.45 23.33 -11.02
CA LEU A 318 13.38 23.37 -9.89
C LEU A 318 14.40 22.22 -9.89
N GLY A 319 14.33 21.29 -10.85
CA GLY A 319 15.20 20.11 -10.92
C GLY A 319 15.10 19.20 -9.69
N LEU A 320 13.91 19.15 -9.06
CA LEU A 320 13.73 18.44 -7.79
C LEU A 320 13.80 16.93 -7.96
N GLN A 321 13.37 16.37 -9.09
CA GLN A 321 13.39 14.93 -9.33
C GLN A 321 14.82 14.38 -9.37
N SER A 322 15.75 15.06 -10.02
CA SER A 322 17.15 14.66 -10.06
C SER A 322 17.83 14.78 -8.70
N ARG A 323 17.52 15.85 -7.95
CA ARG A 323 18.05 16.09 -6.59
C ARG A 323 17.50 15.11 -5.56
N ALA A 324 16.28 14.60 -5.75
CA ALA A 324 15.65 13.63 -4.88
C ALA A 324 16.19 12.21 -5.09
N SER A 325 16.89 11.94 -6.19
CA SER A 325 17.48 10.62 -6.45
C SER A 325 18.49 10.26 -5.36
N GLY A 326 18.22 9.19 -4.61
CA GLY A 326 19.04 8.75 -3.47
C GLY A 326 18.87 9.57 -2.17
N ASN A 327 18.04 10.62 -2.16
CA ASN A 327 17.76 11.43 -0.97
C ASN A 327 16.34 11.17 -0.43
N PHE A 328 16.19 10.17 0.42
CA PHE A 328 14.90 9.78 1.00
C PHE A 328 14.22 10.89 1.80
N THR A 329 14.99 11.77 2.46
CA THR A 329 14.43 12.92 3.20
C THR A 329 13.77 13.91 2.24
N LEU A 330 14.44 14.24 1.13
CA LEU A 330 13.84 15.11 0.12
C LEU A 330 12.63 14.45 -0.53
N GLN A 331 12.70 13.14 -0.84
CA GLN A 331 11.55 12.40 -1.36
C GLN A 331 10.34 12.47 -0.40
N ALA A 332 10.55 12.30 0.91
CA ALA A 332 9.47 12.39 1.89
C ALA A 332 8.86 13.81 1.97
N TRP A 333 9.67 14.87 1.87
CA TRP A 333 9.17 16.25 1.73
C TRP A 333 8.38 16.45 0.44
N LEU A 334 8.83 15.83 -0.66
CA LEU A 334 8.11 15.86 -1.94
C LEU A 334 6.83 14.99 -1.95
N VAL A 335 6.54 14.30 -0.87
CA VAL A 335 5.22 13.68 -0.63
C VAL A 335 4.36 14.59 0.24
N LEU A 336 4.85 15.03 1.39
CA LEU A 336 4.07 15.81 2.37
C LEU A 336 3.60 17.17 1.81
N ILE A 337 4.52 17.96 1.23
CA ILE A 337 4.18 19.30 0.75
C ILE A 337 3.22 19.24 -0.44
N PRO A 338 3.49 18.45 -1.51
CA PRO A 338 2.55 18.32 -2.63
C PRO A 338 1.20 17.75 -2.23
N TYR A 339 1.15 16.75 -1.34
CA TYR A 339 -0.12 16.25 -0.83
C TYR A 339 -0.92 17.38 -0.18
N THR A 340 -0.31 18.11 0.74
CA THR A 340 -0.98 19.22 1.45
C THR A 340 -1.47 20.29 0.46
N LEU A 341 -0.64 20.68 -0.50
CA LEU A 341 -1.00 21.67 -1.53
C LEU A 341 -2.15 21.19 -2.43
N SER A 342 -2.21 19.90 -2.74
CA SER A 342 -3.26 19.35 -3.61
C SER A 342 -4.63 19.24 -2.92
N VAL A 343 -4.67 19.05 -1.60
CA VAL A 343 -5.93 18.92 -0.85
C VAL A 343 -6.42 20.26 -0.29
N MET A 344 -5.54 21.25 -0.08
CA MET A 344 -5.89 22.57 0.45
C MET A 344 -6.99 23.33 -0.32
N PRO A 345 -7.10 23.28 -1.68
CA PRO A 345 -8.17 23.95 -2.42
C PRO A 345 -9.58 23.57 -1.98
N MET A 346 -9.75 22.42 -1.32
CA MET A 346 -11.02 22.01 -0.73
C MET A 346 -11.59 23.06 0.22
N LEU A 347 -10.76 23.70 1.05
CA LEU A 347 -11.22 24.65 2.07
C LEU A 347 -11.87 25.90 1.46
N PRO A 348 -11.24 26.66 0.52
CA PRO A 348 -11.88 27.78 -0.14
C PRO A 348 -13.06 27.36 -1.02
N ILE A 349 -13.01 26.21 -1.69
CA ILE A 349 -14.15 25.69 -2.47
C ILE A 349 -15.37 25.53 -1.55
N LEU A 350 -15.22 24.85 -0.40
CA LEU A 350 -16.31 24.69 0.57
C LEU A 350 -16.78 26.04 1.12
N GLN A 351 -15.85 26.95 1.45
CA GLN A 351 -16.22 28.26 1.98
C GLN A 351 -17.04 29.07 0.98
N ILE A 352 -16.63 29.10 -0.28
CA ILE A 352 -17.30 29.89 -1.32
C ILE A 352 -18.64 29.23 -1.69
N SER A 353 -18.67 27.92 -1.94
CA SER A 353 -19.90 27.22 -2.36
C SER A 353 -20.98 27.20 -1.28
N LEU A 354 -20.59 27.23 0.01
CA LEU A 354 -21.52 27.22 1.13
C LEU A 354 -21.79 28.62 1.74
N ALA A 355 -21.20 29.68 1.19
CA ALA A 355 -21.31 31.02 1.74
C ALA A 355 -22.75 31.49 1.88
N SER A 356 -23.60 31.21 0.87
CA SER A 356 -25.02 31.62 0.86
C SER A 356 -25.90 30.84 1.84
N TYR A 357 -25.38 29.79 2.47
CA TYR A 357 -26.10 28.90 3.39
C TYR A 357 -25.65 29.11 4.85
N ARG A 358 -24.80 30.08 5.12
CA ARG A 358 -24.32 30.38 6.49
C ARG A 358 -25.30 31.28 7.25
N PRO A 359 -25.51 31.07 8.57
CA PRO A 359 -24.87 30.02 9.39
C PRO A 359 -25.37 28.63 9.05
N LEU A 360 -24.45 27.65 9.02
CA LEU A 360 -24.81 26.25 8.76
C LEU A 360 -25.66 25.72 9.93
N PRO A 361 -26.60 24.78 9.66
CA PRO A 361 -27.37 24.13 10.70
C PRO A 361 -26.47 23.38 11.68
N ASP A 362 -26.96 23.17 12.90
CA ASP A 362 -26.24 22.43 13.92
C ASP A 362 -25.89 21.00 13.46
N GLY A 363 -24.67 20.56 13.78
CA GLY A 363 -24.20 19.22 13.48
C GLY A 363 -23.26 19.11 12.29
N TRP A 364 -23.10 20.16 11.46
CA TRP A 364 -22.12 20.21 10.37
C TRP A 364 -20.69 20.41 10.90
N PHE A 365 -19.72 19.69 10.33
CA PHE A 365 -18.29 19.78 10.67
C PHE A 365 -18.00 19.75 12.17
N ARG A 366 -18.69 18.87 12.91
CA ARG A 366 -18.65 18.88 14.37
C ARG A 366 -17.39 18.25 14.92
N PHE A 367 -16.64 19.04 15.70
CA PHE A 367 -15.49 18.59 16.49
C PHE A 367 -15.81 18.76 17.99
N LYS A 368 -16.11 17.67 18.69
CA LYS A 368 -16.38 17.68 20.13
C LYS A 368 -15.26 16.97 20.89
N PHE A 369 -14.32 17.75 21.44
CA PHE A 369 -13.23 17.25 22.27
C PHE A 369 -13.65 16.95 23.71
N THR A 370 -14.73 17.59 24.19
CA THR A 370 -15.16 17.57 25.59
C THR A 370 -15.74 16.22 26.06
N SER A 371 -16.18 15.36 25.16
CA SER A 371 -16.71 14.04 25.47
C SER A 371 -15.75 12.95 25.03
N PRO A 372 -15.24 12.07 25.92
CA PRO A 372 -14.30 11.01 25.54
C PRO A 372 -14.92 9.92 24.65
N GLN A 373 -16.22 9.96 24.40
CA GLN A 373 -16.93 8.99 23.56
C GLN A 373 -16.37 8.89 22.14
N TRP A 374 -15.78 9.98 21.60
CA TRP A 374 -15.18 9.93 20.28
C TRP A 374 -13.99 8.97 20.20
N LEU A 375 -13.24 8.79 21.31
CA LEU A 375 -12.18 7.79 21.42
C LEU A 375 -12.74 6.38 21.31
N ALA A 376 -13.80 6.09 22.08
CA ALA A 376 -14.45 4.76 22.05
C ALA A 376 -15.00 4.41 20.66
N TRP A 377 -15.63 5.38 19.97
CA TRP A 377 -16.11 5.21 18.61
C TRP A 377 -14.98 5.03 17.59
N GLY A 378 -13.89 5.81 17.70
CA GLY A 378 -12.74 5.70 16.80
C GLY A 378 -12.01 4.38 16.96
N ILE A 379 -11.68 4.00 18.21
CA ILE A 379 -10.99 2.75 18.54
C ILE A 379 -11.88 1.54 18.23
N GLY A 380 -13.14 1.56 18.67
CA GLY A 380 -14.11 0.49 18.39
C GLY A 380 -14.36 0.32 16.89
N GLY A 381 -14.48 1.42 16.15
CA GLY A 381 -14.59 1.42 14.70
C GLY A 381 -13.37 0.82 14.01
N TYR A 382 -12.15 1.14 14.49
CA TYR A 382 -10.92 0.54 13.97
C TYR A 382 -10.95 -1.00 14.11
N PHE A 383 -11.20 -1.53 15.32
CA PHE A 383 -11.27 -2.96 15.51
C PHE A 383 -12.41 -3.62 14.73
N ALA A 384 -13.57 -2.98 14.62
CA ALA A 384 -14.68 -3.47 13.80
C ALA A 384 -14.35 -3.51 12.32
N SER A 385 -13.52 -2.58 11.81
CA SER A 385 -13.13 -2.54 10.39
C SER A 385 -12.11 -3.64 10.02
N VAL A 386 -11.22 -4.05 10.95
CA VAL A 386 -10.14 -5.00 10.66
C VAL A 386 -10.65 -6.30 10.01
N PRO A 387 -11.57 -7.09 10.61
CA PRO A 387 -12.01 -8.34 10.00
C PRO A 387 -12.75 -8.14 8.68
N LEU A 388 -13.53 -7.06 8.56
CA LEU A 388 -14.28 -6.77 7.33
C LEU A 388 -13.34 -6.47 6.16
N VAL A 389 -12.37 -5.57 6.39
CA VAL A 389 -11.42 -5.18 5.34
C VAL A 389 -10.49 -6.33 4.99
N LEU A 390 -10.04 -7.14 5.95
CA LEU A 390 -9.24 -8.34 5.68
C LEU A 390 -9.98 -9.32 4.77
N ILE A 391 -11.25 -9.63 5.09
CA ILE A 391 -12.05 -10.57 4.27
C ILE A 391 -12.20 -10.05 2.85
N VAL A 392 -12.58 -8.77 2.67
CA VAL A 392 -12.77 -8.22 1.33
C VAL A 392 -11.45 -8.04 0.59
N SER A 393 -10.33 -7.80 1.27
CA SER A 393 -9.00 -7.75 0.66
C SER A 393 -8.59 -9.10 0.10
N ILE A 394 -8.78 -10.19 0.86
CA ILE A 394 -8.51 -11.56 0.39
C ILE A 394 -9.37 -11.90 -0.84
N ILE A 395 -10.65 -11.53 -0.81
CA ILE A 395 -11.56 -11.73 -1.95
C ILE A 395 -11.08 -10.90 -3.15
N SER A 396 -10.78 -9.61 -2.95
CA SER A 396 -10.32 -8.71 -4.00
C SER A 396 -9.04 -9.21 -4.67
N GLN A 397 -8.06 -9.68 -3.88
CA GLN A 397 -6.81 -10.25 -4.39
C GLN A 397 -7.02 -11.47 -5.30
N LYS A 398 -7.96 -12.36 -4.92
CA LYS A 398 -8.30 -13.52 -5.77
C LYS A 398 -8.89 -13.12 -7.12
N PHE A 399 -9.69 -12.05 -7.17
CA PHE A 399 -10.26 -11.54 -8.43
C PHE A 399 -9.22 -10.80 -9.28
N LEU A 400 -8.31 -10.07 -8.66
CA LEU A 400 -7.34 -9.23 -9.35
C LEU A 400 -6.08 -9.97 -9.80
N GLN A 401 -5.84 -11.19 -9.31
CA GLN A 401 -4.72 -12.05 -9.70
C GLN A 401 -3.35 -11.33 -9.70
N GLY A 402 -3.08 -10.53 -8.68
CA GLY A 402 -1.83 -9.79 -8.56
C GLY A 402 -1.73 -8.52 -9.43
N GLN A 403 -2.83 -8.09 -10.05
CA GLN A 403 -2.92 -6.82 -10.78
C GLN A 403 -3.56 -5.73 -9.90
N GLY A 404 -3.32 -4.47 -10.21
CA GLY A 404 -4.06 -3.38 -9.58
C GLY A 404 -3.26 -2.21 -9.02
N GLY A 405 -1.97 -2.15 -9.30
CA GLY A 405 -1.15 -0.97 -8.99
C GLY A 405 -0.31 -1.07 -7.72
N GLY A 406 0.69 -0.21 -7.64
CA GLY A 406 1.73 -0.21 -6.63
C GLY A 406 1.68 0.96 -5.66
N ASN A 407 2.39 0.83 -4.55
CA ASN A 407 2.58 1.90 -3.58
C ASN A 407 3.95 2.58 -3.79
N PRO A 408 4.01 3.80 -4.36
CA PRO A 408 5.27 4.48 -4.66
C PRO A 408 6.09 4.85 -3.41
N LEU A 409 5.51 4.76 -2.21
CA LEU A 409 6.16 5.08 -0.95
C LEU A 409 6.96 3.90 -0.37
N LEU A 410 6.71 2.69 -0.86
CA LEU A 410 7.35 1.48 -0.34
C LEU A 410 8.89 1.56 -0.35
N PRO A 411 9.58 2.01 -1.41
CA PRO A 411 11.04 2.13 -1.38
C PRO A 411 11.55 3.10 -0.31
N ILE A 412 10.84 4.20 -0.03
CA ILE A 412 11.24 5.15 1.02
C ILE A 412 11.11 4.50 2.40
N LEU A 413 10.07 3.67 2.59
CA LEU A 413 9.80 3.01 3.87
C LEU A 413 10.77 1.86 4.15
N THR A 414 11.15 1.09 3.11
CA THR A 414 11.98 -0.11 3.24
C THR A 414 13.47 0.18 3.19
N ASP A 415 13.90 1.14 2.34
CA ASP A 415 15.31 1.34 2.03
C ASP A 415 15.94 2.47 2.85
N SER A 416 15.10 3.38 3.41
CA SER A 416 15.61 4.46 4.27
C SER A 416 16.00 3.95 5.64
N GLN A 417 17.26 4.18 6.03
CA GLN A 417 17.75 3.92 7.38
C GLN A 417 17.52 5.09 8.36
N ASN A 418 17.13 6.26 7.83
CA ASN A 418 16.86 7.45 8.63
C ASN A 418 15.39 7.49 9.08
N ASN A 419 15.15 7.93 10.31
CA ASN A 419 13.80 8.03 10.87
C ASN A 419 13.01 9.26 10.38
N LEU A 420 13.69 10.33 9.94
CA LEU A 420 13.01 11.56 9.51
C LEU A 420 12.12 11.35 8.28
N PRO A 421 12.55 10.69 7.18
CA PRO A 421 11.66 10.35 6.08
C PRO A 421 10.44 9.54 6.51
N LYS A 422 10.63 8.55 7.37
CA LYS A 422 9.55 7.72 7.90
C LYS A 422 8.54 8.54 8.72
N PHE A 423 9.02 9.44 9.56
CA PHE A 423 8.16 10.35 10.35
C PHE A 423 7.37 11.32 9.45
N LEU A 424 8.00 11.90 8.42
CA LEU A 424 7.31 12.78 7.46
C LEU A 424 6.20 12.03 6.70
N LEU A 425 6.48 10.82 6.24
CA LEU A 425 5.48 9.98 5.57
C LEU A 425 4.34 9.59 6.52
N TRP A 426 4.67 9.19 7.76
CA TRP A 426 3.65 8.90 8.76
C TRP A 426 2.77 10.12 9.02
N THR A 427 3.35 11.31 9.17
CA THR A 427 2.60 12.55 9.36
C THR A 427 1.67 12.82 8.19
N THR A 428 2.12 12.57 6.96
CA THR A 428 1.29 12.73 5.76
C THR A 428 0.12 11.76 5.78
N LEU A 429 0.40 10.46 5.95
CA LEU A 429 -0.58 9.40 5.79
C LEU A 429 -1.53 9.27 6.98
N ALA A 430 -1.00 9.42 8.20
CA ALA A 430 -1.76 9.14 9.42
C ALA A 430 -2.37 10.40 10.09
N ILE A 431 -1.96 11.60 9.69
CA ILE A 431 -2.49 12.84 10.28
C ILE A 431 -3.11 13.73 9.19
N ALA A 432 -2.32 14.15 8.20
CA ALA A 432 -2.78 15.11 7.19
C ALA A 432 -3.90 14.51 6.33
N ALA A 433 -3.70 13.30 5.79
CA ALA A 433 -4.69 12.64 4.94
C ALA A 433 -6.02 12.40 5.68
N PRO A 434 -6.06 11.75 6.87
CA PRO A 434 -7.30 11.59 7.61
C PRO A 434 -8.02 12.90 7.92
N PHE A 435 -7.30 13.97 8.24
CA PHE A 435 -7.93 15.26 8.53
C PHE A 435 -8.68 15.80 7.31
N PHE A 436 -8.02 15.96 6.17
CA PHE A 436 -8.64 16.55 4.98
C PHE A 436 -9.70 15.64 4.36
N GLU A 437 -9.43 14.35 4.31
CA GLU A 437 -10.34 13.38 3.68
C GLU A 437 -11.62 13.20 4.50
N GLU A 438 -11.53 13.04 5.82
CA GLU A 438 -12.73 12.94 6.65
C GLU A 438 -13.53 14.26 6.66
N TYR A 439 -12.85 15.41 6.59
CA TYR A 439 -13.52 16.69 6.50
C TYR A 439 -14.38 16.81 5.24
N LEU A 440 -13.87 16.36 4.10
CA LEU A 440 -14.61 16.37 2.84
C LEU A 440 -15.67 15.26 2.76
N PHE A 441 -15.25 14.01 2.96
CA PHE A 441 -16.13 12.86 2.70
C PHE A 441 -17.17 12.66 3.80
N ARG A 442 -16.80 12.84 5.08
CA ARG A 442 -17.74 12.69 6.22
C ARG A 442 -18.31 14.00 6.69
N GLY A 443 -17.52 15.06 6.68
CA GLY A 443 -17.99 16.39 7.07
C GLY A 443 -18.96 17.02 6.07
N PHE A 444 -18.73 16.83 4.77
CA PHE A 444 -19.53 17.44 3.71
C PHE A 444 -20.34 16.44 2.87
N LEU A 445 -19.68 15.50 2.19
CA LEU A 445 -20.34 14.64 1.20
C LEU A 445 -21.41 13.75 1.81
N LEU A 446 -21.07 12.97 2.85
CA LEU A 446 -22.01 12.05 3.50
C LEU A 446 -23.28 12.76 4.00
N PRO A 447 -23.21 13.85 4.79
CA PRO A 447 -24.40 14.59 5.18
C PRO A 447 -25.21 15.10 3.98
N SER A 448 -24.55 15.66 2.96
CA SER A 448 -25.22 16.19 1.76
C SER A 448 -26.01 15.10 1.02
N LEU A 449 -25.49 13.89 0.95
CA LEU A 449 -26.15 12.75 0.30
C LEU A 449 -27.42 12.29 1.06
N THR A 450 -27.51 12.49 2.37
CA THR A 450 -28.67 12.09 3.16
C THR A 450 -29.96 12.87 2.82
N LYS A 451 -29.83 13.97 2.08
CA LYS A 451 -30.98 14.68 1.52
C LYS A 451 -31.70 13.90 0.44
N PHE A 452 -30.98 13.08 -0.30
CA PHE A 452 -31.45 12.39 -1.52
C PHE A 452 -31.51 10.88 -1.35
N LEU A 453 -30.76 10.32 -0.41
CA LEU A 453 -30.62 8.89 -0.17
C LEU A 453 -30.95 8.55 1.29
N PRO A 454 -31.46 7.35 1.56
CA PRO A 454 -31.45 6.80 2.91
C PRO A 454 -30.02 6.81 3.48
N VAL A 455 -29.87 6.95 4.78
CA VAL A 455 -28.55 7.07 5.43
C VAL A 455 -27.56 5.97 5.03
N TRP A 456 -28.02 4.73 4.95
CA TRP A 456 -27.17 3.61 4.52
C TRP A 456 -26.73 3.73 3.05
N GLY A 457 -27.60 4.23 2.18
CA GLY A 457 -27.22 4.54 0.80
C GLY A 457 -26.22 5.68 0.70
N ALA A 458 -26.37 6.71 1.53
CA ALA A 458 -25.43 7.83 1.63
C ALA A 458 -24.06 7.37 2.16
N ILE A 459 -24.04 6.48 3.18
CA ILE A 459 -22.82 5.87 3.71
C ILE A 459 -22.10 5.05 2.61
N ALA A 460 -22.85 4.19 1.92
CA ALA A 460 -22.28 3.34 0.87
C ALA A 460 -21.71 4.16 -0.29
N LEU A 461 -22.46 5.16 -0.77
CA LEU A 461 -22.01 6.02 -1.88
C LEU A 461 -20.82 6.90 -1.49
N SER A 462 -20.84 7.49 -0.28
CA SER A 462 -19.70 8.27 0.21
C SER A 462 -18.43 7.41 0.38
N GLY A 463 -18.57 6.17 0.88
CA GLY A 463 -17.46 5.22 0.99
C GLY A 463 -16.91 4.80 -0.37
N PHE A 464 -17.77 4.59 -1.36
CA PHE A 464 -17.36 4.24 -2.72
C PHE A 464 -16.64 5.41 -3.43
N ILE A 465 -17.16 6.64 -3.33
CA ILE A 465 -16.51 7.83 -3.91
C ILE A 465 -15.15 8.09 -3.23
N PHE A 466 -15.06 7.88 -1.92
CA PHE A 466 -13.79 7.92 -1.18
C PHE A 466 -12.77 6.93 -1.74
N ALA A 467 -13.17 5.69 -2.00
CA ALA A 467 -12.30 4.68 -2.59
C ALA A 467 -11.87 5.03 -4.02
N LEU A 468 -12.78 5.54 -4.86
CA LEU A 468 -12.47 5.98 -6.22
C LEU A 468 -11.44 7.11 -6.26
N ALA A 469 -11.45 8.01 -5.26
CA ALA A 469 -10.49 9.12 -5.19
C ALA A 469 -9.03 8.65 -5.00
N HIS A 470 -8.81 7.41 -4.57
CA HIS A 470 -7.47 6.82 -4.46
C HIS A 470 -6.89 6.37 -5.81
N LEU A 471 -7.69 6.28 -6.87
CA LEU A 471 -7.28 5.98 -8.25
C LEU A 471 -6.51 4.64 -8.39
N ASN A 472 -6.71 3.72 -7.46
CA ASN A 472 -6.09 2.41 -7.44
C ASN A 472 -7.17 1.32 -7.42
N ILE A 473 -7.19 0.46 -8.45
CA ILE A 473 -8.28 -0.53 -8.60
C ILE A 473 -8.25 -1.61 -7.51
N ALA A 474 -7.07 -1.98 -7.01
CA ALA A 474 -6.93 -2.97 -5.94
C ALA A 474 -7.56 -2.49 -4.63
N ASP A 475 -7.58 -1.18 -4.41
CA ASP A 475 -8.05 -0.58 -3.17
C ASP A 475 -9.54 -0.25 -3.20
N ILE A 476 -10.22 -0.29 -4.35
CA ILE A 476 -11.63 0.13 -4.46
C ILE A 476 -12.52 -0.61 -3.48
N ILE A 477 -12.50 -1.95 -3.47
CA ILE A 477 -13.39 -2.74 -2.60
C ILE A 477 -12.98 -2.60 -1.12
N PRO A 478 -11.71 -2.79 -0.73
CA PRO A 478 -11.27 -2.63 0.65
C PRO A 478 -11.54 -1.22 1.22
N LEU A 479 -11.20 -0.17 0.46
CA LEU A 479 -11.41 1.21 0.91
C LEU A 479 -12.89 1.63 0.89
N SER A 480 -13.72 1.06 0.01
CA SER A 480 -15.17 1.28 0.08
C SER A 480 -15.73 0.77 1.40
N VAL A 481 -15.35 -0.45 1.81
CA VAL A 481 -15.79 -1.04 3.09
C VAL A 481 -15.26 -0.25 4.27
N LEU A 482 -13.99 0.12 4.28
CA LEU A 482 -13.41 0.99 5.31
C LEU A 482 -14.15 2.33 5.36
N GLY A 483 -14.41 2.93 4.19
CA GLY A 483 -15.17 4.15 4.02
C GLY A 483 -16.59 4.08 4.57
N MET A 484 -17.26 2.94 4.39
CA MET A 484 -18.58 2.70 4.97
C MET A 484 -18.52 2.60 6.50
N VAL A 485 -17.52 1.93 7.07
CA VAL A 485 -17.35 1.87 8.55
C VAL A 485 -17.07 3.27 9.11
N MET A 486 -16.19 4.07 8.48
CA MET A 486 -15.94 5.46 8.89
C MET A 486 -17.21 6.31 8.80
N GLY A 487 -17.98 6.16 7.72
CA GLY A 487 -19.28 6.83 7.56
C GLY A 487 -20.28 6.45 8.66
N PHE A 488 -20.37 5.17 9.00
CA PHE A 488 -21.21 4.68 10.09
C PHE A 488 -20.76 5.25 11.46
N VAL A 489 -19.46 5.22 11.74
CA VAL A 489 -18.88 5.76 12.97
C VAL A 489 -19.18 7.26 13.10
N TYR A 490 -19.02 8.03 12.04
CA TYR A 490 -19.38 9.45 12.03
C TYR A 490 -20.88 9.67 12.26
N TRP A 491 -21.72 8.92 11.54
CA TRP A 491 -23.17 9.01 11.67
C TRP A 491 -23.63 8.70 13.09
N ARG A 492 -23.06 7.68 13.74
CA ARG A 492 -23.46 7.28 15.11
C ARG A 492 -22.90 8.17 16.21
N SER A 493 -21.64 8.58 16.08
CA SER A 493 -20.98 9.43 17.08
C SER A 493 -21.38 10.91 16.98
N GLY A 494 -21.80 11.34 15.79
CA GLY A 494 -22.03 12.76 15.49
C GLY A 494 -20.78 13.63 15.68
N ASN A 495 -19.58 13.05 15.50
CA ASN A 495 -18.31 13.72 15.76
C ASN A 495 -17.25 13.27 14.75
N LEU A 496 -16.68 14.20 13.98
CA LEU A 496 -15.63 13.93 12.99
C LEU A 496 -14.36 13.34 13.60
N LEU A 497 -14.05 13.70 14.85
CA LEU A 497 -12.88 13.14 15.54
C LEU A 497 -12.92 11.62 15.63
N SER A 498 -14.12 11.01 15.69
CA SER A 498 -14.27 9.55 15.73
C SER A 498 -13.83 8.88 14.45
N SER A 499 -14.28 9.37 13.29
CA SER A 499 -13.87 8.82 11.99
C SER A 499 -12.42 9.17 11.66
N MET A 500 -11.97 10.38 12.02
CA MET A 500 -10.56 10.78 11.88
C MET A 500 -9.64 9.87 12.70
N LEU A 501 -9.97 9.59 13.96
CA LEU A 501 -9.18 8.67 14.79
C LEU A 501 -9.13 7.26 14.21
N LEU A 502 -10.28 6.72 13.78
CA LEU A 502 -10.33 5.42 13.12
C LEU A 502 -9.38 5.41 11.91
N HIS A 503 -9.46 6.42 11.05
CA HIS A 503 -8.64 6.55 9.86
C HIS A 503 -7.14 6.69 10.21
N CYS A 504 -6.80 7.54 11.20
CA CYS A 504 -5.43 7.67 11.71
C CYS A 504 -4.88 6.32 12.21
N LEU A 505 -5.66 5.56 12.97
CA LEU A 505 -5.27 4.24 13.49
C LEU A 505 -5.07 3.24 12.35
N TRP A 506 -5.96 3.25 11.35
CA TRP A 506 -5.86 2.38 10.19
C TRP A 506 -4.56 2.64 9.41
N ASN A 507 -4.31 3.89 9.05
CA ASN A 507 -3.12 4.26 8.30
C ASN A 507 -1.84 4.07 9.11
N SER A 508 -1.86 4.36 10.43
CA SER A 508 -0.72 4.09 11.31
C SER A 508 -0.43 2.60 11.42
N GLY A 509 -1.45 1.75 11.59
CA GLY A 509 -1.27 0.29 11.66
C GLY A 509 -0.64 -0.26 10.38
N SER A 510 -1.16 0.12 9.22
CA SER A 510 -0.61 -0.25 7.91
C SER A 510 0.82 0.26 7.72
N PHE A 511 1.08 1.51 8.10
CA PHE A 511 2.40 2.12 8.01
C PHE A 511 3.45 1.41 8.87
N PHE A 512 3.11 1.11 10.14
CA PHE A 512 4.03 0.39 11.03
C PHE A 512 4.26 -1.06 10.60
N ALA A 513 3.25 -1.72 10.05
CA ALA A 513 3.42 -3.05 9.45
C ALA A 513 4.43 -3.02 8.28
N LEU A 514 4.31 -2.03 7.39
CA LEU A 514 5.23 -1.84 6.25
C LEU A 514 6.67 -1.56 6.70
N ILE A 515 6.88 -0.67 7.68
CA ILE A 515 8.21 -0.39 8.23
C ILE A 515 8.79 -1.65 8.87
N THR A 516 7.98 -2.40 9.60
CA THR A 516 8.44 -3.62 10.27
C THR A 516 8.82 -4.69 9.26
N LEU A 517 8.08 -4.84 8.16
CA LEU A 517 8.45 -5.76 7.07
C LEU A 517 9.74 -5.33 6.37
N GLY A 518 9.89 -4.04 6.06
CA GLY A 518 11.03 -3.50 5.31
C GLY A 518 12.29 -3.22 6.15
N GLY A 519 12.19 -3.18 7.49
CA GLY A 519 13.32 -2.84 8.38
C GLY A 519 14.51 -3.79 8.18
N LYS A 520 15.72 -3.25 7.96
CA LYS A 520 16.97 -3.99 7.94
C LYS A 520 17.70 -3.82 9.26
#